data_ed1738361f2ee815b0520244c61b2d04
#
_entry.id   ed1738361f2ee815b0520244c61b2d04
#
_cell.length_a   1.000
_cell.length_b   1.000
_cell.length_c   1.000
_cell.angle_alpha   90.00
_cell.angle_beta   90.00
_cell.angle_gamma   90.00
#
_symmetry.space_group_name_H-M   'P 1'
#
loop_
_entity.id
_entity.type
_entity.pdbx_description
1 polymer ?
#
loop_
_entity_poly.entity_id
_entity_poly.type
_entity_poly.pdbx_seq_one_letter_code
_entity_poly.pdbx_strand_id
1 'polypeptide(L)'
;RGRDREDLPDYNVKITACMCFSRTFTMQEYYHNSSWLENGGSPEKAARSALTSAIDAYIKQQGKYNKNESGIKWQDVQDCLVLVTNCFSTQTSYENQTKKAINNRFIQQAMTAFFKERLSTYLIENKDAANKIMEQVLINKRSRENAEKTRQSIKTNLQQKTDMANRVQKFIDCRSKDKSRREIYIVEGDSAAGAIRTSRDAEFQGVMPVRGKILNCLKEDYPRIFKSDIIMDLMRVLGCGVEIKDKRIKNLGAFDLDNLNWNKVIICTDADVDGYHIRTLVLTMLYRLVPTLIDEGYVYIAESPLYEINCKEKTYFAYTELEKNGILKEIGD
;
A
#
# COMPACT_ATOMS: atom_id res chain seq x y z
N ARG A 1 14.94 -39.77 -17.55
CA ARG A 1 13.87 -40.41 -18.33
C ARG A 1 12.71 -40.76 -17.39
N GLY A 2 11.47 -40.49 -17.81
CA GLY A 2 10.26 -40.79 -17.05
C GLY A 2 9.02 -40.39 -17.83
N ARG A 3 7.84 -40.43 -17.16
CA ARG A 3 6.53 -40.20 -17.77
C ARG A 3 5.61 -39.41 -16.83
N ASP A 4 4.64 -38.76 -17.39
CA ASP A 4 3.65 -37.96 -16.63
C ASP A 4 2.64 -38.85 -15.88
N ARG A 5 2.24 -40.01 -16.49
CA ARG A 5 1.33 -40.99 -15.94
C ARG A 5 1.74 -42.38 -16.43
N GLU A 6 1.29 -43.43 -15.74
CA GLU A 6 1.64 -44.82 -16.04
C GLU A 6 1.23 -45.30 -17.45
N ASP A 7 0.16 -44.75 -18.01
CA ASP A 7 -0.40 -45.05 -19.30
C ASP A 7 0.31 -44.29 -20.46
N LEU A 8 1.24 -43.37 -20.16
CA LEU A 8 1.95 -42.57 -21.17
C LEU A 8 3.37 -43.08 -21.43
N PRO A 9 3.92 -42.83 -22.65
CA PRO A 9 5.29 -43.23 -22.95
C PRO A 9 6.33 -42.42 -22.14
N ASP A 10 7.43 -43.06 -21.85
CA ASP A 10 8.60 -42.41 -21.27
C ASP A 10 9.26 -41.42 -22.23
N TYR A 11 9.71 -40.30 -21.70
CA TYR A 11 10.46 -39.30 -22.45
C TYR A 11 11.63 -38.73 -21.67
N ASN A 12 12.54 -38.05 -22.38
CA ASN A 12 13.66 -37.37 -21.77
C ASN A 12 13.35 -35.88 -21.62
N VAL A 13 13.88 -35.27 -20.57
CA VAL A 13 13.82 -33.82 -20.36
C VAL A 13 15.27 -33.29 -20.30
N LYS A 14 15.59 -32.33 -21.18
CA LYS A 14 16.83 -31.56 -21.11
C LYS A 14 16.54 -30.24 -20.44
N ILE A 15 17.29 -29.88 -19.39
CA ILE A 15 17.09 -28.65 -18.62
C ILE A 15 18.32 -27.77 -18.76
N THR A 16 18.10 -26.51 -19.10
CA THR A 16 19.12 -25.46 -19.09
C THR A 16 18.60 -24.33 -18.24
N ALA A 17 19.43 -23.85 -17.31
CA ALA A 17 19.06 -22.75 -16.43
C ALA A 17 20.27 -21.82 -16.21
N CYS A 18 19.99 -20.53 -16.16
CA CYS A 18 20.90 -19.50 -15.70
C CYS A 18 20.27 -18.82 -14.49
N MET A 19 21.01 -18.69 -13.40
CA MET A 19 20.49 -18.16 -12.15
C MET A 19 21.55 -17.29 -11.47
N CYS A 20 21.10 -16.13 -10.97
CA CYS A 20 21.88 -15.31 -10.03
C CYS A 20 20.96 -14.62 -9.02
N PHE A 21 21.56 -14.05 -7.99
CA PHE A 21 20.84 -13.28 -6.98
C PHE A 21 21.29 -11.82 -7.02
N SER A 22 20.34 -10.90 -7.00
CA SER A 22 20.55 -9.45 -7.08
C SER A 22 19.80 -8.72 -5.97
N ARG A 23 20.34 -7.60 -5.51
CA ARG A 23 19.67 -6.72 -4.52
C ARG A 23 18.72 -5.71 -5.15
N THR A 24 18.89 -5.43 -6.44
CA THR A 24 18.23 -4.31 -7.11
C THR A 24 17.33 -4.72 -8.28
N PHE A 25 17.48 -5.94 -8.75
CA PHE A 25 16.76 -6.44 -9.92
C PHE A 25 16.27 -7.86 -9.70
N THR A 26 15.07 -8.15 -10.17
CA THR A 26 14.45 -9.48 -10.12
C THR A 26 13.80 -9.78 -11.46
N MET A 27 13.97 -11.00 -11.95
CA MET A 27 13.38 -11.48 -13.20
C MET A 27 13.25 -13.00 -13.16
N GLN A 28 12.10 -13.54 -13.52
CA GLN A 28 11.94 -14.96 -13.70
C GLN A 28 11.27 -15.23 -15.05
N GLU A 29 11.98 -15.96 -15.91
CA GLU A 29 11.49 -16.36 -17.22
C GLU A 29 11.60 -17.87 -17.40
N TYR A 30 10.53 -18.45 -17.88
CA TYR A 30 10.39 -19.89 -18.09
C TYR A 30 10.12 -20.17 -19.56
N TYR A 31 10.87 -21.09 -20.13
CA TYR A 31 10.74 -21.50 -21.52
C TYR A 31 10.56 -23.02 -21.62
N HIS A 32 9.80 -23.44 -22.59
CA HIS A 32 9.67 -24.85 -22.99
C HIS A 32 9.80 -24.98 -24.49
N ASN A 33 10.72 -25.83 -24.94
CA ASN A 33 11.06 -25.97 -26.36
C ASN A 33 11.29 -24.61 -27.04
N SER A 34 12.00 -23.71 -26.36
CA SER A 34 12.29 -22.33 -26.75
C SER A 34 11.07 -21.39 -26.81
N SER A 35 9.88 -21.85 -26.45
CA SER A 35 8.70 -20.99 -26.35
C SER A 35 8.58 -20.41 -24.94
N TRP A 36 8.34 -19.11 -24.85
CA TRP A 36 8.14 -18.44 -23.57
C TRP A 36 6.82 -18.85 -22.91
N LEU A 37 6.90 -19.21 -21.63
CA LEU A 37 5.76 -19.57 -20.80
C LEU A 37 5.40 -18.37 -19.89
N GLU A 38 4.60 -17.45 -20.40
CA GLU A 38 4.19 -16.23 -19.67
C GLU A 38 3.59 -16.54 -18.30
N ASN A 39 2.83 -17.63 -18.18
CA ASN A 39 2.18 -18.08 -16.95
C ASN A 39 2.95 -19.25 -16.27
N GLY A 40 4.19 -19.51 -16.65
CA GLY A 40 5.08 -20.48 -16.03
C GLY A 40 4.61 -21.93 -16.13
N GLY A 41 3.82 -22.39 -15.16
CA GLY A 41 3.33 -23.77 -15.07
C GLY A 41 4.32 -24.70 -14.36
N SER A 42 4.56 -25.90 -14.92
CA SER A 42 5.44 -26.91 -14.30
C SER A 42 6.86 -26.42 -13.99
N PRO A 43 7.55 -25.65 -14.87
CA PRO A 43 8.87 -25.09 -14.57
C PRO A 43 8.86 -24.09 -13.42
N GLU A 44 7.87 -23.20 -13.37
CA GLU A 44 7.72 -22.25 -12.27
C GLU A 44 7.44 -22.96 -10.94
N LYS A 45 6.50 -23.92 -10.92
CA LYS A 45 6.17 -24.70 -9.72
C LYS A 45 7.40 -25.45 -9.19
N ALA A 46 8.20 -25.99 -10.10
CA ALA A 46 9.47 -26.67 -9.77
C ALA A 46 10.48 -25.70 -9.14
N ALA A 47 10.73 -24.54 -9.75
CA ALA A 47 11.65 -23.54 -9.25
C ALA A 47 11.22 -23.02 -7.88
N ARG A 48 9.94 -22.65 -7.71
CA ARG A 48 9.37 -22.18 -6.43
C ARG A 48 9.62 -23.18 -5.30
N SER A 49 9.29 -24.45 -5.52
CA SER A 49 9.42 -25.49 -4.51
C SER A 49 10.89 -25.79 -4.19
N ALA A 50 11.70 -26.02 -5.21
CA ALA A 50 13.09 -26.45 -5.06
C ALA A 50 13.97 -25.36 -4.44
N LEU A 51 13.92 -24.12 -4.98
CA LEU A 51 14.79 -23.04 -4.53
C LEU A 51 14.42 -22.60 -3.11
N THR A 52 13.12 -22.49 -2.80
CA THR A 52 12.69 -22.17 -1.43
C THR A 52 13.16 -23.26 -0.44
N SER A 53 12.96 -24.52 -0.77
CA SER A 53 13.34 -25.65 0.09
C SER A 53 14.87 -25.72 0.31
N ALA A 54 15.68 -25.53 -0.74
CA ALA A 54 17.14 -25.60 -0.64
C ALA A 54 17.71 -24.45 0.21
N ILE A 55 17.23 -23.22 0.00
CA ILE A 55 17.68 -22.04 0.76
C ILE A 55 17.20 -22.14 2.21
N ASP A 56 15.95 -22.55 2.46
CA ASP A 56 15.41 -22.73 3.81
C ASP A 56 16.22 -23.77 4.60
N ALA A 57 16.55 -24.90 3.96
CA ALA A 57 17.39 -25.93 4.56
C ALA A 57 18.80 -25.40 4.91
N TYR A 58 19.39 -24.61 4.02
CA TYR A 58 20.69 -23.98 4.26
C TYR A 58 20.64 -22.99 5.42
N ILE A 59 19.63 -22.11 5.48
CA ILE A 59 19.45 -21.15 6.59
C ILE A 59 19.29 -21.87 7.92
N LYS A 60 18.52 -22.97 7.96
CA LYS A 60 18.34 -23.82 9.14
C LYS A 60 19.64 -24.45 9.59
N GLN A 61 20.40 -24.99 8.64
CA GLN A 61 21.71 -25.60 8.92
C GLN A 61 22.71 -24.58 9.49
N GLN A 62 22.67 -23.33 9.02
CA GLN A 62 23.50 -22.24 9.53
C GLN A 62 22.98 -21.62 10.85
N GLY A 63 21.84 -22.05 11.36
CA GLY A 63 21.25 -21.56 12.62
C GLY A 63 20.90 -20.07 12.61
N LYS A 64 20.54 -19.51 11.44
CA LYS A 64 20.30 -18.05 11.27
C LYS A 64 18.88 -17.60 11.50
N TYR A 65 17.96 -18.51 11.77
CA TYR A 65 16.62 -18.17 12.24
C TYR A 65 16.63 -17.77 13.71
N ASN A 66 15.85 -16.77 14.08
CA ASN A 66 15.61 -16.42 15.47
C ASN A 66 14.69 -17.48 16.12
N LYS A 67 14.65 -17.49 17.47
CA LYS A 67 13.77 -18.39 18.22
C LYS A 67 12.31 -18.13 17.84
N ASN A 68 11.60 -19.18 17.41
CA ASN A 68 10.21 -19.14 16.92
C ASN A 68 10.01 -18.37 15.58
N GLU A 69 11.06 -18.12 14.81
CA GLU A 69 10.95 -17.52 13.49
C GLU A 69 10.46 -18.55 12.46
N SER A 70 9.44 -18.21 11.67
CA SER A 70 8.91 -19.04 10.58
C SER A 70 9.95 -19.22 9.47
N GLY A 71 9.81 -20.28 8.64
CA GLY A 71 10.62 -20.46 7.44
C GLY A 71 10.39 -19.36 6.39
N ILE A 72 11.30 -19.29 5.41
CA ILE A 72 11.14 -18.40 4.26
C ILE A 72 9.98 -18.84 3.38
N LYS A 73 9.42 -17.89 2.62
CA LYS A 73 8.43 -18.13 1.57
C LYS A 73 9.04 -17.86 0.19
N TRP A 74 8.39 -18.34 -0.85
CA TRP A 74 8.83 -18.11 -2.22
C TRP A 74 9.08 -16.62 -2.51
N GLN A 75 8.22 -15.74 -2.03
CA GLN A 75 8.36 -14.30 -2.26
C GLN A 75 9.68 -13.75 -1.74
N ASP A 76 10.18 -14.25 -0.63
CA ASP A 76 11.46 -13.81 -0.04
C ASP A 76 12.65 -14.15 -0.95
N VAL A 77 12.56 -15.27 -1.68
CA VAL A 77 13.53 -15.71 -2.68
C VAL A 77 13.33 -14.95 -4.00
N GLN A 78 12.09 -14.85 -4.46
CA GLN A 78 11.70 -14.20 -5.71
C GLN A 78 12.18 -12.75 -5.78
N ASP A 79 12.08 -12.02 -4.67
CA ASP A 79 12.43 -10.60 -4.60
C ASP A 79 13.93 -10.29 -4.83
N CYS A 80 14.78 -11.30 -4.86
CA CYS A 80 16.20 -11.16 -5.17
C CYS A 80 16.70 -12.12 -6.26
N LEU A 81 15.80 -12.87 -6.90
CA LEU A 81 16.15 -13.92 -7.85
C LEU A 81 16.10 -13.40 -9.30
N VAL A 82 17.15 -13.68 -10.07
CA VAL A 82 17.15 -13.61 -11.52
C VAL A 82 17.31 -15.05 -12.03
N LEU A 83 16.29 -15.55 -12.73
CA LEU A 83 16.22 -16.92 -13.22
C LEU A 83 15.70 -16.94 -14.66
N VAL A 84 16.47 -17.54 -15.55
CA VAL A 84 16.01 -17.92 -16.89
C VAL A 84 16.19 -19.42 -17.04
N THR A 85 15.16 -20.12 -17.41
CA THR A 85 15.20 -21.58 -17.57
C THR A 85 14.49 -22.03 -18.82
N ASN A 86 15.06 -23.00 -19.52
CA ASN A 86 14.46 -23.65 -20.67
C ASN A 86 14.49 -25.17 -20.49
N CYS A 87 13.35 -25.80 -20.65
CA CYS A 87 13.24 -27.27 -20.68
C CYS A 87 12.83 -27.74 -22.06
N PHE A 88 13.47 -28.79 -22.55
CA PHE A 88 13.16 -29.44 -23.82
C PHE A 88 12.64 -30.84 -23.58
N SER A 89 11.55 -31.18 -24.21
CA SER A 89 11.01 -32.54 -24.21
C SER A 89 10.19 -32.83 -25.47
N THR A 90 10.04 -34.11 -25.81
CA THR A 90 9.22 -34.57 -26.90
C THR A 90 7.73 -34.62 -26.56
N GLN A 91 7.40 -34.60 -25.27
CA GLN A 91 6.01 -34.62 -24.78
C GLN A 91 5.70 -33.27 -24.14
N THR A 92 4.64 -32.60 -24.59
CA THR A 92 4.19 -31.32 -24.09
C THR A 92 2.70 -31.39 -23.79
N SER A 93 2.35 -31.03 -22.54
CA SER A 93 0.96 -30.85 -22.13
C SER A 93 0.77 -29.40 -21.70
N TYR A 94 0.00 -28.65 -22.47
CA TYR A 94 -0.33 -27.26 -22.13
C TYR A 94 -1.52 -27.20 -21.18
N GLU A 95 -1.50 -26.23 -20.28
CA GLU A 95 -2.58 -25.99 -19.32
C GLU A 95 -3.86 -25.50 -20.02
N ASN A 96 -3.70 -24.76 -21.12
CA ASN A 96 -4.80 -24.21 -21.91
C ASN A 96 -4.40 -23.96 -23.38
N GLN A 97 -5.37 -23.54 -24.20
CA GLN A 97 -5.19 -23.28 -25.63
C GLN A 97 -4.21 -22.13 -25.93
N THR A 98 -3.96 -21.23 -24.98
CA THR A 98 -3.03 -20.10 -25.16
C THR A 98 -1.55 -20.52 -25.18
N LYS A 99 -1.25 -21.76 -24.76
CA LYS A 99 0.10 -22.35 -24.71
C LYS A 99 1.12 -21.57 -23.86
N LYS A 100 0.61 -20.77 -22.91
CA LYS A 100 1.43 -19.91 -22.03
C LYS A 100 1.91 -20.60 -20.75
N ALA A 101 1.46 -21.80 -20.48
CA ALA A 101 1.86 -22.64 -19.35
C ALA A 101 1.78 -24.12 -19.71
N ILE A 102 2.69 -24.92 -19.17
CA ILE A 102 2.68 -26.38 -19.28
C ILE A 102 2.36 -27.03 -17.93
N ASN A 103 1.70 -28.21 -17.95
CA ASN A 103 1.29 -28.92 -16.75
C ASN A 103 1.90 -30.34 -16.62
N ASN A 104 2.96 -30.64 -17.38
CA ASN A 104 3.66 -31.90 -17.34
C ASN A 104 4.22 -32.22 -15.95
N ARG A 105 3.74 -33.29 -15.31
CA ARG A 105 4.15 -33.69 -13.95
C ARG A 105 5.59 -34.16 -13.90
N PHE A 106 6.04 -34.93 -14.87
CA PHE A 106 7.42 -35.40 -14.92
C PHE A 106 8.41 -34.25 -15.14
N ILE A 107 8.10 -33.26 -15.97
CA ILE A 107 8.94 -32.07 -16.14
C ILE A 107 9.09 -31.35 -14.81
N GLN A 108 7.98 -31.15 -14.08
CA GLN A 108 8.01 -30.54 -12.74
C GLN A 108 8.92 -31.31 -11.77
N GLN A 109 8.78 -32.62 -11.71
CA GLN A 109 9.59 -33.48 -10.82
C GLN A 109 11.07 -33.42 -11.20
N ALA A 110 11.41 -33.57 -12.48
CA ALA A 110 12.76 -33.53 -12.98
C ALA A 110 13.44 -32.19 -12.71
N MET A 111 12.74 -31.07 -12.97
CA MET A 111 13.25 -29.73 -12.70
C MET A 111 13.37 -29.45 -11.18
N THR A 112 12.45 -29.95 -10.38
CA THR A 112 12.53 -29.82 -8.92
C THR A 112 13.78 -30.53 -8.38
N ALA A 113 14.02 -31.76 -8.80
CA ALA A 113 15.21 -32.52 -8.43
C ALA A 113 16.49 -31.80 -8.87
N PHE A 114 16.54 -31.39 -10.14
CA PHE A 114 17.66 -30.65 -10.71
C PHE A 114 18.01 -29.35 -9.94
N PHE A 115 17.04 -28.49 -9.72
CA PHE A 115 17.27 -27.24 -9.00
C PHE A 115 17.68 -27.48 -7.55
N LYS A 116 17.03 -28.42 -6.86
CA LYS A 116 17.36 -28.74 -5.48
C LYS A 116 18.79 -29.26 -5.34
N GLU A 117 19.19 -30.20 -6.17
CA GLU A 117 20.55 -30.75 -6.17
C GLU A 117 21.59 -29.67 -6.50
N ARG A 118 21.42 -28.98 -7.61
CA ARG A 118 22.41 -28.00 -8.10
C ARG A 118 22.58 -26.82 -7.14
N LEU A 119 21.45 -26.28 -6.62
CA LEU A 119 21.53 -25.17 -5.67
C LEU A 119 22.13 -25.63 -4.33
N SER A 120 21.75 -26.80 -3.82
CA SER A 120 22.32 -27.33 -2.56
C SER A 120 23.84 -27.54 -2.68
N THR A 121 24.30 -28.11 -3.78
CA THR A 121 25.74 -28.27 -4.05
C THR A 121 26.43 -26.90 -4.12
N TYR A 122 25.87 -25.95 -4.89
CA TYR A 122 26.43 -24.60 -5.01
C TYR A 122 26.56 -23.88 -3.67
N LEU A 123 25.52 -23.95 -2.80
CA LEU A 123 25.54 -23.32 -1.48
C LEU A 123 26.61 -23.90 -0.55
N ILE A 124 26.93 -25.19 -0.69
CA ILE A 124 27.99 -25.86 0.09
C ILE A 124 29.39 -25.46 -0.41
N GLU A 125 29.58 -25.45 -1.74
CA GLU A 125 30.86 -25.19 -2.35
C GLU A 125 31.26 -23.69 -2.31
N ASN A 126 30.29 -22.78 -2.34
CA ASN A 126 30.49 -21.33 -2.46
C ASN A 126 29.97 -20.58 -1.21
N LYS A 127 30.59 -20.82 -0.06
CA LYS A 127 30.13 -20.31 1.25
C LYS A 127 29.92 -18.78 1.29
N ASP A 128 30.80 -17.99 0.69
CA ASP A 128 30.68 -16.53 0.70
C ASP A 128 29.46 -16.05 -0.12
N ALA A 129 29.24 -16.65 -1.28
CA ALA A 129 28.07 -16.37 -2.09
C ALA A 129 26.78 -16.86 -1.39
N ALA A 130 26.82 -18.05 -0.80
CA ALA A 130 25.70 -18.62 -0.04
C ALA A 130 25.30 -17.74 1.15
N ASN A 131 26.27 -17.20 1.88
CA ASN A 131 26.02 -16.27 2.98
C ASN A 131 25.33 -14.97 2.50
N LYS A 132 25.80 -14.40 1.39
CA LYS A 132 25.17 -13.21 0.80
C LYS A 132 23.75 -13.46 0.33
N ILE A 133 23.48 -14.63 -0.27
CA ILE A 133 22.15 -15.07 -0.69
C ILE A 133 21.24 -15.19 0.53
N MET A 134 21.69 -15.92 1.55
CA MET A 134 20.98 -16.14 2.80
C MET A 134 20.62 -14.82 3.49
N GLU A 135 21.59 -13.91 3.64
CA GLU A 135 21.37 -12.60 4.26
C GLU A 135 20.32 -11.79 3.48
N GLN A 136 20.39 -11.76 2.15
CA GLN A 136 19.43 -11.03 1.34
C GLN A 136 18.02 -11.61 1.46
N VAL A 137 17.88 -12.94 1.42
CA VAL A 137 16.59 -13.62 1.58
C VAL A 137 16.00 -13.39 2.98
N LEU A 138 16.84 -13.38 4.03
CA LEU A 138 16.39 -13.06 5.39
C LEU A 138 15.97 -11.59 5.54
N ILE A 139 16.66 -10.66 4.87
CA ILE A 139 16.25 -9.24 4.83
C ILE A 139 14.88 -9.12 4.17
N ASN A 140 14.67 -9.75 3.01
CA ASN A 140 13.39 -9.73 2.31
C ASN A 140 12.26 -10.29 3.18
N LYS A 141 12.50 -11.45 3.80
CA LYS A 141 11.56 -12.09 4.72
C LYS A 141 11.17 -11.18 5.89
N ARG A 142 12.16 -10.65 6.61
CA ARG A 142 11.90 -9.80 7.78
C ARG A 142 11.21 -8.50 7.41
N SER A 143 11.55 -7.92 6.26
CA SER A 143 10.87 -6.76 5.71
C SER A 143 9.39 -7.06 5.42
N ARG A 144 9.10 -8.19 4.74
CA ARG A 144 7.74 -8.64 4.45
C ARG A 144 6.94 -8.92 5.73
N GLU A 145 7.53 -9.63 6.70
CA GLU A 145 6.85 -9.93 7.98
C GLU A 145 6.56 -8.69 8.81
N ASN A 146 7.49 -7.72 8.83
CA ASN A 146 7.27 -6.44 9.50
C ASN A 146 6.14 -5.64 8.84
N ALA A 147 6.12 -5.60 7.51
CA ALA A 147 5.04 -4.97 6.77
C ALA A 147 3.68 -5.64 7.04
N GLU A 148 3.62 -6.97 7.10
CA GLU A 148 2.39 -7.71 7.40
C GLU A 148 1.91 -7.50 8.84
N LYS A 149 2.83 -7.49 9.82
CA LYS A 149 2.51 -7.17 11.22
C LYS A 149 1.95 -5.75 11.37
N THR A 150 2.58 -4.78 10.69
CA THR A 150 2.11 -3.39 10.68
C THR A 150 0.70 -3.30 10.10
N ARG A 151 0.45 -3.98 8.98
CA ARG A 151 -0.87 -4.08 8.36
C ARG A 151 -1.91 -4.65 9.31
N GLN A 152 -1.61 -5.79 9.94
CA GLN A 152 -2.54 -6.45 10.86
C GLN A 152 -2.85 -5.56 12.07
N SER A 153 -1.84 -4.89 12.64
CA SER A 153 -2.05 -3.97 13.76
C SER A 153 -2.93 -2.78 13.37
N ILE A 154 -2.74 -2.23 12.17
CA ILE A 154 -3.58 -1.16 11.62
C ILE A 154 -5.01 -1.66 11.44
N LYS A 155 -5.19 -2.80 10.78
CA LYS A 155 -6.52 -3.39 10.55
C LYS A 155 -7.25 -3.69 11.86
N THR A 156 -6.56 -4.30 12.82
CA THR A 156 -7.12 -4.62 14.13
C THR A 156 -7.47 -3.35 14.91
N ASN A 157 -6.60 -2.33 14.90
CA ASN A 157 -6.87 -1.05 15.56
C ASN A 157 -8.05 -0.30 14.92
N LEU A 158 -8.19 -0.34 13.59
CA LEU A 158 -9.33 0.24 12.89
C LEU A 158 -10.62 -0.54 13.18
N GLN A 159 -10.60 -1.87 13.19
CA GLN A 159 -11.76 -2.72 13.47
C GLN A 159 -12.19 -2.65 14.94
N GLN A 160 -11.29 -2.81 15.91
CA GLN A 160 -11.61 -2.74 17.34
C GLN A 160 -12.14 -1.37 17.76
N LYS A 161 -11.75 -0.29 17.08
CA LYS A 161 -12.23 1.06 17.38
C LYS A 161 -13.52 1.42 16.64
N THR A 162 -13.91 0.66 15.63
CA THR A 162 -15.25 0.76 15.00
C THR A 162 -16.32 0.10 15.85
N ASP A 163 -15.99 -1.01 16.55
CA ASP A 163 -16.93 -1.69 17.47
C ASP A 163 -17.03 -1.01 18.83
N MET A 164 -16.01 -0.30 19.28
CA MET A 164 -16.13 0.65 20.40
C MET A 164 -16.62 2.00 19.87
N ALA A 165 -17.82 1.98 19.30
CA ALA A 165 -18.53 3.18 18.94
C ALA A 165 -18.40 4.18 20.08
N ASN A 166 -17.83 5.30 19.78
CA ASN A 166 -18.27 6.56 20.28
C ASN A 166 -17.18 7.50 20.72
N ARG A 167 -17.24 8.56 20.01
CA ARG A 167 -16.78 9.90 20.29
C ARG A 167 -15.30 10.08 20.02
N VAL A 168 -15.01 10.23 18.73
CA VAL A 168 -13.96 11.15 18.35
C VAL A 168 -14.20 12.43 19.13
N GLN A 169 -13.29 12.74 20.04
CA GLN A 169 -13.44 13.91 20.91
C GLN A 169 -13.58 15.16 20.04
N LYS A 170 -14.68 15.92 20.30
CA LYS A 170 -14.97 17.19 19.63
C LYS A 170 -15.39 17.13 18.16
N PHE A 171 -15.50 15.98 17.55
CA PHE A 171 -16.18 15.85 16.29
C PHE A 171 -17.70 16.15 16.46
N ILE A 172 -18.22 16.99 15.59
CA ILE A 172 -19.62 17.38 15.57
C ILE A 172 -20.23 16.84 14.29
N ASP A 173 -21.04 15.79 14.40
CA ASP A 173 -21.69 15.14 13.26
C ASP A 173 -22.88 15.96 12.74
N CYS A 174 -23.34 15.62 11.53
CA CYS A 174 -24.60 16.10 10.96
C CYS A 174 -25.72 15.07 11.17
N ARG A 175 -26.96 15.49 10.92
CA ARG A 175 -28.15 14.66 11.12
C ARG A 175 -28.37 13.65 10.00
N SER A 176 -28.09 14.05 8.76
CA SER A 176 -28.30 13.21 7.59
C SER A 176 -27.40 11.96 7.61
N LYS A 177 -28.00 10.84 7.21
CA LYS A 177 -27.26 9.59 6.94
C LYS A 177 -26.99 9.39 5.44
N ASP A 178 -27.51 10.25 4.61
CA ASP A 178 -27.29 10.22 3.17
C ASP A 178 -25.90 10.72 2.84
N LYS A 179 -24.99 9.79 2.57
CA LYS A 179 -23.57 10.07 2.29
C LYS A 179 -23.38 11.01 1.10
N SER A 180 -24.26 10.97 0.10
CA SER A 180 -24.16 11.79 -1.11
C SER A 180 -24.32 13.29 -0.87
N ARG A 181 -24.88 13.68 0.28
CA ARG A 181 -25.10 15.08 0.67
C ARG A 181 -24.18 15.57 1.77
N ARG A 182 -23.53 14.64 2.50
CA ARG A 182 -22.76 14.99 3.69
C ARG A 182 -21.45 15.70 3.33
N GLU A 183 -21.17 16.76 4.06
CA GLU A 183 -19.94 17.55 3.96
C GLU A 183 -19.26 17.61 5.32
N ILE A 184 -17.92 17.50 5.36
CA ILE A 184 -17.15 17.68 6.59
C ILE A 184 -16.21 18.86 6.46
N TYR A 185 -16.25 19.73 7.47
CA TYR A 185 -15.30 20.83 7.63
C TYR A 185 -14.20 20.44 8.59
N ILE A 186 -12.96 20.37 8.09
CA ILE A 186 -11.75 20.19 8.91
C ILE A 186 -11.22 21.59 9.22
N VAL A 187 -11.25 21.99 10.48
CA VAL A 187 -11.00 23.38 10.90
C VAL A 187 -9.86 23.48 11.90
N GLU A 188 -9.24 24.64 11.96
CA GLU A 188 -8.16 24.94 12.89
C GLU A 188 -8.70 25.28 14.30
N GLY A 189 -8.54 24.32 15.20
CA GLY A 189 -8.84 24.52 16.62
C GLY A 189 -10.31 24.62 16.99
N ASP A 190 -10.54 24.82 18.29
CA ASP A 190 -11.89 24.81 18.86
C ASP A 190 -12.68 26.09 18.58
N SER A 191 -12.01 27.21 18.43
CA SER A 191 -12.67 28.51 18.19
C SER A 191 -13.33 28.52 16.82
N ALA A 192 -12.61 28.12 15.76
CA ALA A 192 -13.17 27.99 14.41
C ALA A 192 -14.28 26.92 14.37
N ALA A 193 -14.10 25.80 15.08
CA ALA A 193 -15.15 24.79 15.20
C ALA A 193 -16.41 25.32 15.86
N GLY A 194 -16.28 26.19 16.86
CA GLY A 194 -17.41 26.87 17.53
C GLY A 194 -18.16 27.80 16.59
N ALA A 195 -17.45 28.61 15.80
CA ALA A 195 -18.02 29.51 14.83
C ALA A 195 -18.77 28.73 13.72
N ILE A 196 -18.15 27.73 13.12
CA ILE A 196 -18.79 26.91 12.09
C ILE A 196 -19.97 26.12 12.64
N ARG A 197 -19.88 25.62 13.88
CA ARG A 197 -21.00 24.93 14.54
C ARG A 197 -22.27 25.77 14.57
N THR A 198 -22.18 27.08 14.77
CA THR A 198 -23.34 27.99 14.83
C THR A 198 -23.85 28.41 13.47
N SER A 199 -22.98 28.46 12.43
CA SER A 199 -23.31 28.95 11.09
C SER A 199 -23.60 27.84 10.06
N ARG A 200 -23.18 26.58 10.35
CA ARG A 200 -23.35 25.45 9.43
C ARG A 200 -24.80 25.01 9.26
N ASP A 201 -25.10 24.35 8.18
CA ASP A 201 -26.30 23.55 8.06
C ASP A 201 -26.11 22.22 8.82
N ALA A 202 -26.75 22.11 10.00
CA ALA A 202 -26.65 20.94 10.85
C ALA A 202 -27.26 19.67 10.23
N GLU A 203 -28.03 19.81 9.13
CA GLU A 203 -28.64 18.67 8.45
C GLU A 203 -27.58 17.80 7.77
N PHE A 204 -26.64 18.39 7.03
CA PHE A 204 -25.68 17.64 6.23
C PHE A 204 -24.20 18.04 6.44
N GLN A 205 -23.91 19.07 7.23
CA GLN A 205 -22.53 19.53 7.47
C GLN A 205 -22.01 19.10 8.84
N GLY A 206 -20.91 18.37 8.86
CA GLY A 206 -20.15 17.99 10.05
C GLY A 206 -18.94 18.88 10.25
N VAL A 207 -18.37 18.91 11.47
CA VAL A 207 -17.18 19.72 11.80
C VAL A 207 -16.20 18.89 12.61
N MET A 208 -14.94 18.90 12.19
CA MET A 208 -13.82 18.25 12.87
C MET A 208 -12.71 19.26 13.17
N PRO A 209 -12.51 19.65 14.44
CA PRO A 209 -11.38 20.51 14.80
C PRO A 209 -10.07 19.73 14.79
N VAL A 210 -9.04 20.31 14.19
CA VAL A 210 -7.66 19.85 14.29
C VAL A 210 -6.91 20.78 15.23
N ARG A 211 -6.32 20.23 16.29
CA ARG A 211 -5.59 20.99 17.29
C ARG A 211 -4.10 20.92 17.03
N GLY A 212 -3.50 22.07 16.86
CA GLY A 212 -2.07 22.19 16.68
C GLY A 212 -1.57 21.58 15.37
N LYS A 213 -0.25 21.55 15.22
CA LYS A 213 0.41 21.04 14.02
C LYS A 213 0.37 19.51 14.03
N ILE A 214 -0.39 18.93 13.10
CA ILE A 214 -0.38 17.49 12.87
C ILE A 214 0.99 17.02 12.38
N LEU A 215 1.24 15.73 12.61
CA LEU A 215 2.48 15.08 12.16
C LEU A 215 2.64 15.19 10.64
N ASN A 216 3.84 15.48 10.17
CA ASN A 216 4.13 15.46 8.74
C ASN A 216 4.22 14.02 8.23
N CYS A 217 3.13 13.53 7.66
CA CYS A 217 3.00 12.14 7.22
C CYS A 217 3.97 11.74 6.10
N LEU A 218 4.61 12.67 5.38
CA LEU A 218 5.63 12.34 4.37
C LEU A 218 7.00 12.06 5.00
N LYS A 219 7.27 12.63 6.18
CA LYS A 219 8.56 12.48 6.87
C LYS A 219 8.59 11.35 7.88
N GLU A 220 7.42 10.80 8.24
CA GLU A 220 7.29 9.82 9.30
C GLU A 220 6.93 8.44 8.75
N ASP A 221 7.28 7.40 9.51
CA ASP A 221 6.88 6.04 9.22
C ASP A 221 5.43 5.74 9.65
N TYR A 222 4.81 4.74 9.06
CA TYR A 222 3.43 4.34 9.36
C TYR A 222 3.19 4.03 10.85
N PRO A 223 4.08 3.28 11.58
CA PRO A 223 3.89 3.03 13.00
C PRO A 223 3.78 4.30 13.84
N ARG A 224 4.50 5.38 13.48
CA ARG A 224 4.44 6.66 14.17
C ARG A 224 3.20 7.47 13.79
N ILE A 225 2.84 7.47 12.50
CA ILE A 225 1.63 8.10 11.99
C ILE A 225 0.39 7.57 12.73
N PHE A 226 0.26 6.24 12.84
CA PHE A 226 -0.90 5.62 13.48
C PHE A 226 -0.90 5.64 15.02
N LYS A 227 0.14 6.18 15.66
CA LYS A 227 0.12 6.55 17.08
C LYS A 227 -0.49 7.93 17.33
N SER A 228 -0.64 8.76 16.31
CA SER A 228 -1.24 10.09 16.43
C SER A 228 -2.76 9.98 16.56
N ASP A 229 -3.30 10.39 17.71
CA ASP A 229 -4.75 10.35 17.97
C ASP A 229 -5.52 11.23 16.97
N ILE A 230 -4.98 12.40 16.61
CA ILE A 230 -5.61 13.33 15.65
C ILE A 230 -5.77 12.67 14.29
N ILE A 231 -4.70 12.02 13.79
CA ILE A 231 -4.74 11.33 12.49
C ILE A 231 -5.72 10.17 12.55
N MET A 232 -5.70 9.39 13.63
CA MET A 232 -6.61 8.27 13.81
C MET A 232 -8.06 8.72 13.90
N ASP A 233 -8.33 9.86 14.54
CA ASP A 233 -9.67 10.42 14.64
C ASP A 233 -10.17 10.94 13.30
N LEU A 234 -9.33 11.62 12.52
CA LEU A 234 -9.66 12.02 11.15
C LEU A 234 -9.98 10.81 10.27
N MET A 235 -9.16 9.75 10.31
CA MET A 235 -9.42 8.53 9.53
C MET A 235 -10.73 7.85 9.93
N ARG A 236 -11.09 7.83 11.22
CA ARG A 236 -12.38 7.32 11.71
C ARG A 236 -13.55 8.13 11.21
N VAL A 237 -13.42 9.45 11.26
CA VAL A 237 -14.46 10.36 10.79
C VAL A 237 -14.70 10.23 9.30
N LEU A 238 -13.63 10.06 8.50
CA LEU A 238 -13.74 9.81 7.07
C LEU A 238 -14.43 8.47 6.77
N GLY A 239 -14.08 7.41 7.50
CA GLY A 239 -14.76 6.11 7.45
C GLY A 239 -14.29 5.17 6.32
N CYS A 240 -13.55 5.64 5.34
CA CYS A 240 -13.13 4.86 4.16
C CYS A 240 -11.89 3.97 4.39
N GLY A 241 -11.34 3.93 5.61
CA GLY A 241 -10.10 3.19 5.88
C GLY A 241 -8.85 3.92 5.40
N VAL A 242 -7.77 3.18 5.16
CA VAL A 242 -6.45 3.71 4.79
C VAL A 242 -5.89 2.99 3.57
N GLU A 243 -5.43 3.74 2.58
CA GLU A 243 -4.77 3.26 1.38
C GLU A 243 -3.26 3.35 1.56
N ILE A 244 -2.59 2.21 1.78
CA ILE A 244 -1.13 2.17 1.91
C ILE A 244 -0.51 1.79 0.57
N LYS A 245 0.10 2.76 -0.12
CA LYS A 245 0.89 2.51 -1.33
C LYS A 245 2.31 2.10 -0.95
N ASP A 246 2.55 0.81 -0.71
CA ASP A 246 3.90 0.24 -0.70
C ASP A 246 4.05 -0.65 -1.92
N LYS A 247 5.05 -0.36 -2.79
CA LYS A 247 5.34 -1.16 -4.00
C LYS A 247 5.64 -2.63 -3.69
N ARG A 248 6.05 -2.93 -2.45
CA ARG A 248 6.35 -4.28 -1.95
C ARG A 248 5.12 -5.02 -1.45
N ILE A 249 4.00 -4.32 -1.27
CA ILE A 249 2.82 -4.86 -0.63
C ILE A 249 1.63 -4.56 -1.53
N LYS A 250 1.44 -5.44 -2.52
CA LYS A 250 0.24 -5.39 -3.39
C LYS A 250 -1.00 -5.68 -2.55
N ASN A 251 -2.04 -4.83 -2.65
CA ASN A 251 -3.37 -4.99 -2.05
C ASN A 251 -3.44 -4.90 -0.50
N LEU A 252 -2.91 -3.84 0.07
CA LEU A 252 -2.88 -3.60 1.50
C LEU A 252 -3.80 -2.51 1.99
N GLY A 253 -4.87 -2.27 1.34
CA GLY A 253 -5.85 -1.33 1.86
C GLY A 253 -6.98 -2.03 2.60
N ALA A 254 -7.27 -1.58 3.84
CA ALA A 254 -8.63 -1.60 4.34
C ALA A 254 -9.41 -0.41 3.73
N PHE A 255 -8.86 0.20 2.67
CA PHE A 255 -9.48 1.31 1.94
C PHE A 255 -10.64 0.78 1.10
N ASP A 256 -11.79 1.40 1.30
CA ASP A 256 -13.00 1.16 0.54
C ASP A 256 -13.72 2.50 0.38
N LEU A 257 -13.80 2.99 -0.85
CA LEU A 257 -14.40 4.28 -1.15
C LEU A 257 -15.91 4.30 -0.85
N ASP A 258 -16.60 3.17 -0.99
CA ASP A 258 -18.03 3.03 -0.69
C ASP A 258 -18.33 3.25 0.81
N ASN A 259 -17.33 3.04 1.65
CA ASN A 259 -17.42 3.32 3.08
C ASN A 259 -17.16 4.77 3.45
N LEU A 260 -16.75 5.62 2.52
CA LEU A 260 -16.57 7.05 2.78
C LEU A 260 -17.88 7.65 3.30
N ASN A 261 -17.79 8.37 4.41
CA ASN A 261 -18.97 8.97 5.06
C ASN A 261 -19.37 10.34 4.49
N TRP A 262 -18.58 10.91 3.60
CA TRP A 262 -18.67 12.31 3.18
C TRP A 262 -18.57 12.47 1.68
N ASN A 263 -19.49 13.27 1.11
CA ASN A 263 -19.43 13.67 -0.27
C ASN A 263 -18.36 14.75 -0.53
N LYS A 264 -18.10 15.59 0.49
CA LYS A 264 -17.04 16.59 0.44
C LYS A 264 -16.26 16.65 1.74
N VAL A 265 -14.94 16.70 1.61
CA VAL A 265 -13.98 16.91 2.71
C VAL A 265 -13.39 18.31 2.52
N ILE A 266 -13.81 19.27 3.32
CA ILE A 266 -13.49 20.67 3.16
C ILE A 266 -12.48 21.09 4.21
N ILE A 267 -11.29 21.49 3.80
CA ILE A 267 -10.26 22.03 4.68
C ILE A 267 -10.50 23.54 4.80
N CYS A 268 -10.83 23.99 6.00
CA CYS A 268 -11.13 25.36 6.31
C CYS A 268 -10.20 25.87 7.40
N THR A 269 -9.15 26.59 7.01
CA THR A 269 -8.13 27.17 7.89
C THR A 269 -8.05 28.66 7.65
N ASP A 270 -7.52 29.40 8.60
CA ASP A 270 -7.32 30.85 8.47
C ASP A 270 -6.37 31.18 7.31
N ALA A 271 -6.51 32.37 6.75
CA ALA A 271 -5.70 32.85 5.63
C ALA A 271 -4.36 33.45 6.10
N ASP A 272 -3.74 32.83 7.10
CA ASP A 272 -2.44 33.21 7.65
C ASP A 272 -1.39 32.10 7.49
N VAL A 273 -0.18 32.33 7.95
CA VAL A 273 0.96 31.40 7.82
C VAL A 273 0.70 30.08 8.57
N ASP A 274 0.07 30.14 9.73
CA ASP A 274 -0.22 28.95 10.53
C ASP A 274 -1.36 28.12 9.90
N GLY A 275 -2.39 28.77 9.38
CA GLY A 275 -3.47 28.13 8.64
C GLY A 275 -2.99 27.46 7.35
N TYR A 276 -2.09 28.11 6.58
CA TYR A 276 -1.44 27.48 5.42
C TYR A 276 -0.60 26.25 5.82
N HIS A 277 0.06 26.29 6.96
CA HIS A 277 0.84 25.17 7.46
C HIS A 277 -0.06 23.99 7.82
N ILE A 278 -1.14 24.23 8.57
CA ILE A 278 -2.11 23.17 8.94
C ILE A 278 -2.78 22.59 7.70
N ARG A 279 -3.21 23.42 6.76
CA ARG A 279 -3.75 23.00 5.46
C ARG A 279 -2.80 22.04 4.74
N THR A 280 -1.52 22.42 4.65
CA THR A 280 -0.49 21.59 4.01
C THR A 280 -0.31 20.25 4.71
N LEU A 281 -0.33 20.24 6.05
CA LEU A 281 -0.19 18.99 6.82
C LEU A 281 -1.41 18.06 6.67
N VAL A 282 -2.62 18.63 6.63
CA VAL A 282 -3.86 17.86 6.37
C VAL A 282 -3.84 17.28 4.95
N LEU A 283 -3.50 18.07 3.94
CA LEU A 283 -3.36 17.60 2.56
C LEU A 283 -2.29 16.50 2.43
N THR A 284 -1.15 16.68 3.11
CA THR A 284 -0.07 15.70 3.16
C THR A 284 -0.54 14.37 3.78
N MET A 285 -1.35 14.45 4.83
CA MET A 285 -1.94 13.28 5.47
C MET A 285 -2.90 12.56 4.51
N LEU A 286 -3.82 13.29 3.87
CA LEU A 286 -4.77 12.74 2.90
C LEU A 286 -4.03 12.10 1.72
N TYR A 287 -3.05 12.80 1.15
CA TYR A 287 -2.21 12.28 0.07
C TYR A 287 -1.47 11.00 0.43
N ARG A 288 -0.98 10.89 1.67
CA ARG A 288 -0.22 9.74 2.15
C ARG A 288 -1.09 8.53 2.49
N LEU A 289 -2.27 8.77 3.06
CA LEU A 289 -3.11 7.74 3.67
C LEU A 289 -4.33 7.36 2.82
N VAL A 290 -4.87 8.29 2.05
CA VAL A 290 -6.09 8.12 1.23
C VAL A 290 -6.01 8.96 -0.06
N PRO A 291 -4.96 8.79 -0.89
CA PRO A 291 -4.75 9.61 -2.08
C PRO A 291 -5.93 9.58 -3.06
N THR A 292 -6.67 8.48 -3.14
CA THR A 292 -7.87 8.35 -3.97
C THR A 292 -8.90 9.45 -3.68
N LEU A 293 -9.01 9.96 -2.44
CA LEU A 293 -9.94 11.06 -2.14
C LEU A 293 -9.55 12.37 -2.84
N ILE A 294 -8.26 12.59 -3.06
CA ILE A 294 -7.76 13.75 -3.80
C ILE A 294 -7.95 13.54 -5.30
N ASP A 295 -7.56 12.36 -5.79
CA ASP A 295 -7.60 12.00 -7.21
C ASP A 295 -9.05 12.01 -7.76
N GLU A 296 -10.02 11.56 -6.95
CA GLU A 296 -11.46 11.53 -7.29
C GLU A 296 -12.22 12.82 -6.95
N GLY A 297 -11.52 13.86 -6.44
CA GLY A 297 -12.10 15.18 -6.24
C GLY A 297 -13.02 15.33 -5.01
N TYR A 298 -12.85 14.52 -3.99
CA TYR A 298 -13.60 14.65 -2.72
C TYR A 298 -13.04 15.74 -1.79
N VAL A 299 -11.81 16.21 -2.03
CA VAL A 299 -11.11 17.17 -1.15
C VAL A 299 -11.20 18.58 -1.69
N TYR A 300 -11.66 19.49 -0.85
CA TYR A 300 -11.84 20.90 -1.15
C TYR A 300 -11.07 21.77 -0.15
N ILE A 301 -10.70 22.95 -0.58
CA ILE A 301 -10.13 23.99 0.27
C ILE A 301 -11.11 25.15 0.30
N ALA A 302 -11.53 25.55 1.50
CA ALA A 302 -12.29 26.78 1.67
C ALA A 302 -11.32 27.96 1.63
N GLU A 303 -11.55 28.89 0.71
CA GLU A 303 -10.82 30.14 0.67
C GLU A 303 -11.53 31.19 1.52
N SER A 304 -10.87 31.63 2.59
CA SER A 304 -11.36 32.72 3.41
C SER A 304 -10.94 34.08 2.83
N PRO A 305 -11.81 35.07 2.81
CA PRO A 305 -11.44 36.43 2.37
C PRO A 305 -10.39 37.00 3.31
N LEU A 306 -9.41 37.71 2.76
CA LEU A 306 -8.39 38.42 3.52
C LEU A 306 -8.89 39.74 4.13
N TYR A 307 -9.88 40.35 3.50
CA TYR A 307 -10.40 41.65 3.86
C TYR A 307 -11.93 41.62 3.90
N GLU A 308 -12.47 42.19 4.98
CA GLU A 308 -13.87 42.56 5.13
C GLU A 308 -13.98 44.07 5.13
N ILE A 309 -14.78 44.63 4.22
CA ILE A 309 -14.95 46.06 4.07
C ILE A 309 -16.42 46.38 4.33
N ASN A 310 -16.67 47.11 5.40
CA ASN A 310 -18.02 47.49 5.81
C ASN A 310 -18.26 48.95 5.38
N CYS A 311 -19.26 49.18 4.51
CA CYS A 311 -19.69 50.50 4.10
C CYS A 311 -21.21 50.62 4.24
N LYS A 312 -21.64 51.52 5.14
CA LYS A 312 -23.08 51.70 5.48
C LYS A 312 -23.75 50.36 5.87
N GLU A 313 -24.70 49.90 5.04
CA GLU A 313 -25.43 48.65 5.31
C GLU A 313 -24.89 47.45 4.48
N LYS A 314 -23.78 47.65 3.73
CA LYS A 314 -23.22 46.60 2.89
C LYS A 314 -21.83 46.16 3.36
N THR A 315 -21.63 44.87 3.39
CA THR A 315 -20.33 44.26 3.64
C THR A 315 -19.80 43.68 2.33
N TYR A 316 -18.54 43.99 2.03
CA TYR A 316 -17.81 43.46 0.86
C TYR A 316 -16.65 42.63 1.35
N PHE A 317 -16.31 41.59 0.60
CA PHE A 317 -15.18 40.73 0.87
C PHE A 317 -14.18 40.81 -0.27
N ALA A 318 -12.87 40.83 0.07
CA ALA A 318 -11.81 40.80 -0.91
C ALA A 318 -10.77 39.72 -0.54
N TYR A 319 -10.29 39.02 -1.54
CA TYR A 319 -9.32 37.93 -1.39
C TYR A 319 -7.89 38.38 -1.71
N THR A 320 -7.74 39.54 -2.32
CA THR A 320 -6.45 40.13 -2.66
C THR A 320 -6.42 41.63 -2.34
N GLU A 321 -5.22 42.17 -2.17
CA GLU A 321 -5.02 43.63 -2.02
C GLU A 321 -5.55 44.42 -3.21
N LEU A 322 -5.45 43.84 -4.40
CA LEU A 322 -5.94 44.46 -5.64
C LEU A 322 -7.47 44.59 -5.65
N GLU A 323 -8.17 43.51 -5.25
CA GLU A 323 -9.63 43.50 -5.10
C GLU A 323 -10.09 44.52 -4.05
N LYS A 324 -9.42 44.55 -2.88
CA LYS A 324 -9.70 45.49 -1.81
C LYS A 324 -9.62 46.94 -2.35
N ASN A 325 -8.53 47.28 -3.05
CA ASN A 325 -8.33 48.61 -3.60
C ASN A 325 -9.34 48.92 -4.68
N GLY A 326 -9.80 47.95 -5.47
CA GLY A 326 -10.90 48.11 -6.44
C GLY A 326 -12.20 48.47 -5.73
N ILE A 327 -12.60 47.66 -4.72
CA ILE A 327 -13.80 47.88 -3.91
C ILE A 327 -13.76 49.26 -3.22
N LEU A 328 -12.63 49.66 -2.64
CA LEU A 328 -12.47 50.96 -1.97
C LEU A 328 -12.61 52.12 -2.93
N LYS A 329 -12.20 52.00 -4.19
CA LYS A 329 -12.42 53.02 -5.22
C LYS A 329 -13.90 53.13 -5.60
N GLU A 330 -14.60 51.98 -5.75
CA GLU A 330 -16.03 51.98 -6.10
C GLU A 330 -16.90 52.50 -4.95
N ILE A 331 -16.50 52.36 -3.70
CA ILE A 331 -17.25 52.84 -2.53
C ILE A 331 -16.91 54.29 -2.21
N GLY A 332 -15.70 54.73 -2.59
CA GLY A 332 -15.22 56.10 -2.32
C GLY A 332 -15.68 57.14 -3.29
N ASP A 333 -16.27 56.74 -4.42
CA ASP A 333 -17.02 57.60 -5.38
C ASP A 333 -18.52 57.62 -5.02
#